data_77bb193e41098564d6f46cf60e046448
#
_entry.id   77bb193e41098564d6f46cf60e046448
#
_cell.length_a   1.000
_cell.length_b   1.000
_cell.length_c   1.000
_cell.angle_alpha   90.00
_cell.angle_beta   90.00
_cell.angle_gamma   90.00
#
_symmetry.space_group_name_H-M   'P 1'
#
loop_
_entity.id
_entity.type
_entity.pdbx_description
1 polymer ?
#
loop_
_entity_poly.entity_id
_entity_poly.type
_entity_poly.pdbx_seq_one_letter_code
_entity_poly.pdbx_strand_id
1 'polypeptide(L)'
;VGVFSLEMSSLQLVNRLIVSETELSSDKIRNGRLSHKEWEQLEYKIKKLVDAPIYIDDTPAITVFELRSKCRRLKDQYNVEAVFVDYLQLMSGPGDHRGNREQEVSIISRSLKGIAKELNIPIIALSQLNRSVELRSGEKRPQLSDLRESGAIEQDADMVLFIHRPERYGITEDGYGNSLIGISEIIIAKHRNGALADIHLKFREELAKFEELDSTSMGEPGEEDDGSSMILSSRMNEEGDEKDDTSGMSSNTDFDEEAPF
;
A
#
# COMPACT_ATOMS: atom_id res chain seq x y z
N VAL A 1 -14.90 1.85 -0.75
CA VAL A 1 -13.84 0.83 -0.63
C VAL A 1 -14.46 -0.48 -0.18
N GLY A 2 -14.10 -1.62 -0.84
CA GLY A 2 -14.46 -2.97 -0.39
C GLY A 2 -13.28 -3.60 0.36
N VAL A 3 -13.55 -4.26 1.49
CA VAL A 3 -12.53 -4.97 2.28
C VAL A 3 -12.98 -6.40 2.52
N PHE A 4 -12.22 -7.35 2.02
CA PHE A 4 -12.42 -8.78 2.26
C PHE A 4 -11.41 -9.23 3.32
N SER A 5 -11.89 -9.44 4.54
CA SER A 5 -11.07 -9.84 5.68
C SER A 5 -11.26 -11.33 5.95
N LEU A 6 -10.30 -12.14 5.51
CA LEU A 6 -10.42 -13.60 5.57
C LEU A 6 -9.89 -14.19 6.90
N GLU A 7 -9.15 -13.39 7.66
CA GLU A 7 -8.56 -13.78 8.95
C GLU A 7 -9.30 -13.16 10.13
N MET A 8 -9.65 -11.87 10.00
CA MET A 8 -10.26 -11.10 11.09
C MET A 8 -11.76 -10.91 10.88
N SER A 9 -12.53 -10.95 11.96
CA SER A 9 -13.95 -10.58 11.88
C SER A 9 -14.13 -9.10 11.59
N SER A 10 -15.26 -8.76 10.97
CA SER A 10 -15.65 -7.37 10.68
C SER A 10 -15.61 -6.49 11.92
N LEU A 11 -16.05 -7.02 13.07
CA LEU A 11 -16.02 -6.29 14.35
C LEU A 11 -14.58 -5.96 14.80
N GLN A 12 -13.64 -6.89 14.64
CA GLN A 12 -12.23 -6.64 14.99
C GLN A 12 -11.62 -5.58 14.09
N LEU A 13 -11.94 -5.61 12.79
CA LEU A 13 -11.44 -4.62 11.84
C LEU A 13 -12.03 -3.22 12.12
N VAL A 14 -13.34 -3.14 12.37
CA VAL A 14 -14.00 -1.88 12.75
C VAL A 14 -13.38 -1.30 14.03
N ASN A 15 -13.11 -2.14 15.05
CA ASN A 15 -12.46 -1.68 16.27
C ASN A 15 -11.06 -1.09 15.99
N ARG A 16 -10.27 -1.69 15.09
CA ARG A 16 -8.97 -1.14 14.68
C ARG A 16 -9.12 0.23 13.98
N LEU A 17 -10.11 0.36 13.10
CA LEU A 17 -10.40 1.63 12.44
C LEU A 17 -10.79 2.71 13.45
N ILE A 18 -11.62 2.38 14.44
CA ILE A 18 -12.01 3.29 15.52
C ILE A 18 -10.79 3.73 16.32
N VAL A 19 -9.94 2.81 16.76
CA VAL A 19 -8.70 3.10 17.50
C VAL A 19 -7.79 4.03 16.72
N SER A 20 -7.56 3.72 15.44
CA SER A 20 -6.70 4.50 14.55
C SER A 20 -7.23 5.92 14.30
N GLU A 21 -8.53 6.08 14.09
CA GLU A 21 -9.15 7.40 13.82
C GLU A 21 -9.29 8.21 15.10
N THR A 22 -9.72 7.59 16.19
CA THR A 22 -9.99 8.30 17.45
C THR A 22 -8.73 8.57 18.26
N GLU A 23 -7.65 7.80 18.03
CA GLU A 23 -6.41 7.82 18.81
C GLU A 23 -6.62 7.50 20.30
N LEU A 24 -7.67 6.73 20.58
CA LEU A 24 -7.96 6.21 21.90
C LEU A 24 -7.45 4.78 22.03
N SER A 25 -6.88 4.44 23.19
CA SER A 25 -6.37 3.10 23.45
C SER A 25 -7.46 2.02 23.25
N SER A 26 -7.10 0.96 22.52
CA SER A 26 -7.97 -0.20 22.29
C SER A 26 -8.52 -0.79 23.59
N ASP A 27 -7.70 -0.85 24.66
CA ASP A 27 -8.11 -1.37 25.94
C ASP A 27 -9.17 -0.50 26.63
N LYS A 28 -9.06 0.82 26.51
CA LYS A 28 -10.05 1.75 27.06
C LYS A 28 -11.38 1.62 26.34
N ILE A 29 -11.36 1.54 25.01
CA ILE A 29 -12.58 1.37 24.19
C ILE A 29 -13.24 0.05 24.52
N ARG A 30 -12.49 -1.06 24.53
CA ARG A 30 -13.01 -2.41 24.80
C ARG A 30 -13.60 -2.56 26.20
N ASN A 31 -12.99 -1.94 27.21
CA ASN A 31 -13.40 -2.06 28.60
C ASN A 31 -14.39 -0.96 29.03
N GLY A 32 -14.75 -0.01 28.12
CA GLY A 32 -15.63 1.10 28.41
C GLY A 32 -15.08 2.09 29.44
N ARG A 33 -13.74 2.12 29.64
CA ARG A 33 -13.08 2.98 30.64
C ARG A 33 -12.61 4.30 30.05
N LEU A 34 -13.55 5.00 29.39
CA LEU A 34 -13.29 6.32 28.80
C LEU A 34 -13.68 7.41 29.79
N SER A 35 -12.84 8.43 29.94
CA SER A 35 -13.19 9.68 30.60
C SER A 35 -14.22 10.46 29.80
N HIS A 36 -14.86 11.44 30.41
CA HIS A 36 -15.87 12.27 29.71
C HIS A 36 -15.29 12.94 28.45
N LYS A 37 -14.08 13.47 28.52
CA LYS A 37 -13.38 14.07 27.36
C LYS A 37 -13.08 13.05 26.26
N GLU A 38 -12.70 11.84 26.63
CA GLU A 38 -12.45 10.75 25.67
C GLU A 38 -13.74 10.28 25.00
N TRP A 39 -14.88 10.32 25.70
CA TRP A 39 -16.19 10.07 25.12
C TRP A 39 -16.58 11.12 24.09
N GLU A 40 -16.38 12.41 24.39
CA GLU A 40 -16.60 13.50 23.43
C GLU A 40 -15.71 13.36 22.19
N GLN A 41 -14.42 13.01 22.39
CA GLN A 41 -13.46 12.74 21.30
C GLN A 41 -13.95 11.56 20.44
N LEU A 42 -14.38 10.47 21.06
CA LEU A 42 -14.91 9.30 20.35
C LEU A 42 -16.13 9.69 19.51
N GLU A 43 -17.14 10.34 20.10
CA GLU A 43 -18.36 10.76 19.40
C GLU A 43 -18.08 11.70 18.23
N TYR A 44 -17.13 12.61 18.40
CA TYR A 44 -16.76 13.53 17.33
C TYR A 44 -16.04 12.84 16.17
N LYS A 45 -15.03 12.04 16.46
CA LYS A 45 -14.19 11.41 15.43
C LYS A 45 -14.87 10.23 14.73
N ILE A 46 -15.74 9.47 15.44
CA ILE A 46 -16.43 8.31 14.86
C ILE A 46 -17.40 8.70 13.73
N LYS A 47 -17.90 9.92 13.70
CA LYS A 47 -18.81 10.41 12.65
C LYS A 47 -18.22 10.24 11.26
N LYS A 48 -16.91 10.49 11.11
CA LYS A 48 -16.22 10.31 9.83
C LYS A 48 -16.22 8.86 9.36
N LEU A 49 -16.13 7.91 10.29
CA LEU A 49 -16.15 6.47 9.95
C LEU A 49 -17.56 5.98 9.63
N VAL A 50 -18.59 6.51 10.31
CA VAL A 50 -20.00 6.14 10.06
C VAL A 50 -20.40 6.50 8.63
N ASP A 51 -19.97 7.68 8.16
CA ASP A 51 -20.29 8.17 6.82
C ASP A 51 -19.32 7.68 5.74
N ALA A 52 -18.24 6.98 6.12
CA ALA A 52 -17.25 6.48 5.18
C ALA A 52 -17.80 5.30 4.36
N PRO A 53 -17.69 5.30 3.02
CA PRO A 53 -18.16 4.21 2.17
C PRO A 53 -17.21 3.01 2.21
N ILE A 54 -17.11 2.35 3.37
CA ILE A 54 -16.31 1.16 3.64
C ILE A 54 -17.25 -0.03 3.81
N TYR A 55 -17.09 -1.03 2.95
CA TYR A 55 -17.89 -2.27 2.94
C TYR A 55 -16.98 -3.44 3.32
N ILE A 56 -17.26 -4.08 4.44
CA ILE A 56 -16.45 -5.16 4.99
C ILE A 56 -17.20 -6.48 4.81
N ASP A 57 -16.49 -7.46 4.27
CA ASP A 57 -16.94 -8.85 4.13
C ASP A 57 -15.92 -9.75 4.83
N ASP A 58 -16.35 -10.48 5.86
CA ASP A 58 -15.50 -11.38 6.67
C ASP A 58 -15.81 -12.85 6.42
N THR A 59 -16.30 -13.19 5.20
CA THR A 59 -16.52 -14.56 4.79
C THR A 59 -15.18 -15.31 4.74
N PRO A 60 -14.97 -16.35 5.55
CA PRO A 60 -13.72 -17.10 5.56
C PRO A 60 -13.59 -17.96 4.29
N ALA A 61 -12.34 -18.21 3.87
CA ALA A 61 -12.01 -19.11 2.77
C ALA A 61 -12.77 -18.84 1.45
N ILE A 62 -12.99 -17.55 1.14
CA ILE A 62 -13.71 -17.12 -0.07
C ILE A 62 -13.05 -17.67 -1.33
N THR A 63 -13.85 -18.16 -2.27
CA THR A 63 -13.36 -18.56 -3.57
C THR A 63 -13.19 -17.36 -4.51
N VAL A 64 -12.33 -17.51 -5.54
CA VAL A 64 -12.14 -16.46 -6.56
C VAL A 64 -13.47 -16.11 -7.26
N PHE A 65 -14.33 -17.09 -7.52
CA PHE A 65 -15.65 -16.86 -8.15
C PHE A 65 -16.59 -16.06 -7.26
N GLU A 66 -16.61 -16.39 -5.99
CA GLU A 66 -17.41 -15.66 -5.00
C GLU A 66 -16.91 -14.24 -4.82
N LEU A 67 -15.58 -14.04 -4.68
CA LEU A 67 -14.96 -12.72 -4.62
C LEU A 67 -15.34 -11.89 -5.84
N ARG A 68 -15.23 -12.44 -7.06
CA ARG A 68 -15.59 -11.75 -8.30
C ARG A 68 -17.06 -11.31 -8.31
N SER A 69 -17.96 -12.19 -7.87
CA SER A 69 -19.39 -11.89 -7.79
C SER A 69 -19.70 -10.78 -6.78
N LYS A 70 -19.06 -10.83 -5.61
CA LYS A 70 -19.18 -9.81 -4.57
C LYS A 70 -18.59 -8.47 -5.02
N CYS A 71 -17.41 -8.47 -5.67
CA CYS A 71 -16.81 -7.25 -6.22
C CYS A 71 -17.68 -6.58 -7.29
N ARG A 72 -18.27 -7.35 -8.20
CA ARG A 72 -19.23 -6.83 -9.18
C ARG A 72 -20.41 -6.14 -8.48
N ARG A 73 -21.02 -6.82 -7.52
CA ARG A 73 -22.15 -6.26 -6.76
C ARG A 73 -21.75 -4.97 -6.01
N LEU A 74 -20.58 -4.95 -5.36
CA LEU A 74 -20.06 -3.76 -4.68
C LEU A 74 -19.83 -2.61 -5.67
N LYS A 75 -19.30 -2.91 -6.86
CA LYS A 75 -19.10 -1.90 -7.91
C LYS A 75 -20.42 -1.36 -8.43
N ASP A 76 -21.39 -2.23 -8.74
CA ASP A 76 -22.67 -1.83 -9.34
C ASP A 76 -23.57 -1.09 -8.36
N GLN A 77 -23.66 -1.55 -7.11
CA GLN A 77 -24.59 -0.98 -6.12
C GLN A 77 -24.02 0.20 -5.35
N TYR A 78 -22.71 0.20 -5.08
CA TYR A 78 -22.09 1.17 -4.18
C TYR A 78 -20.94 1.94 -4.83
N ASN A 79 -20.70 1.73 -6.13
CA ASN A 79 -19.61 2.35 -6.88
C ASN A 79 -18.26 2.28 -6.17
N VAL A 80 -17.91 1.10 -5.64
CA VAL A 80 -16.62 0.88 -4.97
C VAL A 80 -15.48 1.11 -5.97
N GLU A 81 -14.48 1.87 -5.56
CA GLU A 81 -13.33 2.28 -6.40
C GLU A 81 -12.02 1.56 -6.05
N ALA A 82 -11.97 0.83 -4.95
CA ALA A 82 -10.83 0.01 -4.56
C ALA A 82 -11.28 -1.19 -3.74
N VAL A 83 -10.55 -2.30 -3.84
CA VAL A 83 -10.79 -3.53 -3.08
C VAL A 83 -9.51 -3.95 -2.37
N PHE A 84 -9.63 -4.29 -1.08
CA PHE A 84 -8.59 -4.90 -0.27
C PHE A 84 -8.94 -6.36 0.03
N VAL A 85 -7.92 -7.23 0.01
CA VAL A 85 -8.05 -8.65 0.36
C VAL A 85 -6.99 -9.00 1.41
N ASP A 86 -7.43 -9.37 2.61
CA ASP A 86 -6.58 -9.73 3.74
C ASP A 86 -6.81 -11.18 4.14
N TYR A 87 -5.95 -12.13 3.77
CA TYR A 87 -4.83 -12.11 2.83
C TYR A 87 -5.00 -13.25 1.82
N LEU A 88 -4.35 -13.15 0.67
CA LEU A 88 -4.64 -14.00 -0.48
C LEU A 88 -4.37 -15.50 -0.25
N GLN A 89 -3.47 -15.89 0.66
CA GLN A 89 -3.24 -17.29 0.99
C GLN A 89 -4.39 -17.94 1.79
N LEU A 90 -5.38 -17.20 2.28
CA LEU A 90 -6.59 -17.76 2.88
C LEU A 90 -7.71 -17.98 1.85
N MET A 91 -7.55 -17.50 0.61
CA MET A 91 -8.49 -17.77 -0.46
C MET A 91 -8.40 -19.20 -0.93
N SER A 92 -9.53 -19.71 -1.46
CA SER A 92 -9.60 -21.00 -2.13
C SER A 92 -9.53 -20.84 -3.65
N GLY A 93 -8.63 -21.59 -4.29
CA GLY A 93 -8.55 -21.67 -5.75
C GLY A 93 -9.71 -22.45 -6.37
N PRO A 94 -9.90 -22.35 -7.70
CA PRO A 94 -10.86 -23.18 -8.41
C PRO A 94 -10.35 -24.62 -8.52
N GLY A 95 -11.15 -25.60 -8.09
CA GLY A 95 -10.85 -27.02 -8.20
C GLY A 95 -10.17 -27.65 -6.98
N ASP A 96 -10.05 -28.98 -7.01
CA ASP A 96 -9.45 -29.77 -5.94
C ASP A 96 -7.93 -29.90 -6.16
N HIS A 97 -7.20 -28.77 -6.00
CA HIS A 97 -5.74 -28.73 -6.14
C HIS A 97 -5.04 -29.14 -4.83
N ARG A 98 -5.54 -30.19 -4.16
CA ARG A 98 -4.94 -30.74 -2.94
C ARG A 98 -3.52 -31.22 -3.26
N GLY A 99 -2.52 -30.41 -2.93
CA GLY A 99 -1.11 -30.79 -3.00
C GLY A 99 -0.15 -29.79 -3.64
N ASN A 100 -0.62 -28.76 -4.35
CA ASN A 100 0.27 -27.74 -4.89
C ASN A 100 -0.20 -26.31 -4.57
N ARG A 101 0.16 -25.85 -3.38
CA ARG A 101 -0.20 -24.51 -2.87
C ARG A 101 0.32 -23.38 -3.74
N GLU A 102 1.52 -23.55 -4.31
CA GLU A 102 2.11 -22.57 -5.23
C GLU A 102 1.26 -22.36 -6.48
N GLN A 103 0.76 -23.45 -7.08
CA GLN A 103 -0.13 -23.35 -8.24
C GLN A 103 -1.47 -22.68 -7.88
N GLU A 104 -2.04 -23.01 -6.73
CA GLU A 104 -3.28 -22.41 -6.26
C GLU A 104 -3.12 -20.89 -6.09
N VAL A 105 -2.07 -20.45 -5.40
CA VAL A 105 -1.75 -19.02 -5.22
C VAL A 105 -1.52 -18.32 -6.57
N SER A 106 -0.87 -19.01 -7.52
CA SER A 106 -0.66 -18.48 -8.87
C SER A 106 -1.98 -18.27 -9.62
N ILE A 107 -2.93 -19.19 -9.49
CA ILE A 107 -4.26 -19.06 -10.11
C ILE A 107 -5.03 -17.92 -9.46
N ILE A 108 -4.99 -17.80 -8.13
CA ILE A 108 -5.63 -16.71 -7.37
C ILE A 108 -5.06 -15.36 -7.83
N SER A 109 -3.73 -15.19 -7.83
CA SER A 109 -3.06 -13.96 -8.24
C SER A 109 -3.50 -13.50 -9.64
N ARG A 110 -3.42 -14.40 -10.61
CA ARG A 110 -3.84 -14.13 -11.99
C ARG A 110 -5.32 -13.76 -12.08
N SER A 111 -6.14 -14.40 -11.27
CA SER A 111 -7.59 -14.14 -11.24
C SER A 111 -7.89 -12.78 -10.63
N LEU A 112 -7.20 -12.36 -9.56
CA LEU A 112 -7.32 -11.03 -8.97
C LEU A 112 -6.97 -9.95 -10.01
N LYS A 113 -5.89 -10.15 -10.78
CA LYS A 113 -5.53 -9.26 -11.89
C LYS A 113 -6.64 -9.19 -12.95
N GLY A 114 -7.27 -10.34 -13.25
CA GLY A 114 -8.43 -10.40 -14.16
C GLY A 114 -9.62 -9.59 -13.66
N ILE A 115 -9.97 -9.73 -12.38
CA ILE A 115 -11.07 -8.99 -11.75
C ILE A 115 -10.77 -7.48 -11.73
N ALA A 116 -9.56 -7.07 -11.37
CA ALA A 116 -9.15 -5.68 -11.36
C ALA A 116 -9.32 -5.01 -12.74
N LYS A 117 -8.90 -5.71 -13.80
CA LYS A 117 -9.08 -5.24 -15.20
C LYS A 117 -10.55 -5.21 -15.61
N GLU A 118 -11.32 -6.25 -15.28
CA GLU A 118 -12.74 -6.34 -15.64
C GLU A 118 -13.56 -5.21 -15.04
N LEU A 119 -13.32 -4.89 -13.77
CA LEU A 119 -14.09 -3.90 -13.04
C LEU A 119 -13.49 -2.50 -13.12
N ASN A 120 -12.30 -2.37 -13.73
CA ASN A 120 -11.51 -1.15 -13.78
C ASN A 120 -11.31 -0.50 -12.40
N ILE A 121 -10.93 -1.33 -11.41
CA ILE A 121 -10.61 -0.88 -10.04
C ILE A 121 -9.32 -1.54 -9.57
N PRO A 122 -8.49 -0.87 -8.74
CA PRO A 122 -7.35 -1.50 -8.10
C PRO A 122 -7.79 -2.54 -7.08
N ILE A 123 -7.08 -3.66 -7.06
CA ILE A 123 -7.17 -4.67 -6.01
C ILE A 123 -5.84 -4.70 -5.27
N ILE A 124 -5.89 -4.42 -3.98
CA ILE A 124 -4.76 -4.46 -3.06
C ILE A 124 -4.87 -5.76 -2.26
N ALA A 125 -4.01 -6.73 -2.58
CA ALA A 125 -3.99 -8.01 -1.88
C ALA A 125 -2.80 -8.06 -0.92
N LEU A 126 -3.07 -8.37 0.36
CA LEU A 126 -2.04 -8.67 1.32
C LEU A 126 -1.50 -10.08 1.06
N SER A 127 -0.21 -10.25 1.27
CA SER A 127 0.47 -11.53 1.11
C SER A 127 1.43 -11.77 2.25
N GLN A 128 1.37 -12.97 2.82
CA GLN A 128 2.33 -13.40 3.81
C GLN A 128 3.67 -13.71 3.14
N LEU A 129 4.76 -13.26 3.76
CA LEU A 129 6.11 -13.58 3.32
C LEU A 129 6.56 -14.95 3.82
N ASN A 130 7.55 -15.53 3.13
CA ASN A 130 8.21 -16.74 3.60
C ASN A 130 8.95 -16.46 4.92
N ARG A 131 8.83 -17.38 5.88
CA ARG A 131 9.50 -17.28 7.19
C ARG A 131 11.03 -17.26 7.09
N SER A 132 11.61 -17.64 5.97
CA SER A 132 13.07 -17.54 5.73
C SER A 132 13.62 -16.14 5.92
N VAL A 133 12.79 -15.08 5.76
CA VAL A 133 13.17 -13.68 6.04
C VAL A 133 13.61 -13.53 7.50
N GLU A 134 12.90 -14.16 8.44
CA GLU A 134 13.19 -14.08 9.88
C GLU A 134 14.50 -14.78 10.25
N LEU A 135 14.90 -15.78 9.46
CA LEU A 135 16.14 -16.55 9.68
C LEU A 135 17.37 -15.91 9.00
N ARG A 136 17.17 -14.91 8.14
CA ARG A 136 18.24 -14.21 7.44
C ARG A 136 19.09 -13.42 8.45
N SER A 137 20.41 -13.47 8.25
CA SER A 137 21.35 -12.61 8.99
C SER A 137 21.26 -11.16 8.52
N GLY A 138 21.59 -10.20 9.38
CA GLY A 138 21.57 -8.78 9.07
C GLY A 138 20.20 -8.13 9.25
N GLU A 139 19.89 -7.16 8.42
CA GLU A 139 18.71 -6.28 8.55
C GLU A 139 17.36 -6.97 8.36
N LYS A 140 17.32 -8.22 7.90
CA LYS A 140 16.09 -9.01 7.65
C LYS A 140 15.07 -8.26 6.76
N ARG A 141 15.60 -7.40 5.89
CA ARG A 141 14.79 -6.59 4.99
C ARG A 141 14.13 -7.48 3.94
N PRO A 142 12.81 -7.40 3.73
CA PRO A 142 12.10 -8.24 2.76
C PRO A 142 12.49 -7.91 1.32
N GLN A 143 12.48 -8.94 0.48
CA GLN A 143 12.84 -8.88 -0.94
C GLN A 143 11.81 -9.62 -1.80
N LEU A 144 11.79 -9.37 -3.12
CA LEU A 144 10.87 -10.05 -4.04
C LEU A 144 11.01 -11.58 -4.00
N SER A 145 12.23 -12.09 -3.77
CA SER A 145 12.47 -13.53 -3.59
C SER A 145 11.76 -14.14 -2.38
N ASP A 146 11.33 -13.32 -1.41
CA ASP A 146 10.63 -13.78 -0.21
C ASP A 146 9.14 -14.05 -0.49
N LEU A 147 8.65 -13.64 -1.68
CA LEU A 147 7.37 -14.07 -2.26
C LEU A 147 7.46 -15.43 -2.96
N ARG A 148 8.50 -16.22 -2.72
CA ARG A 148 8.94 -17.36 -3.53
C ARG A 148 7.95 -18.52 -3.65
N GLU A 149 7.06 -18.73 -2.70
CA GLU A 149 5.94 -19.68 -2.86
C GLU A 149 4.86 -19.13 -3.80
N SER A 150 5.12 -17.96 -4.40
CA SER A 150 4.17 -17.16 -5.15
C SER A 150 4.87 -16.35 -6.23
N GLY A 151 5.84 -16.91 -6.95
CA GLY A 151 6.53 -16.22 -8.06
C GLY A 151 5.56 -15.60 -9.08
N ALA A 152 4.35 -16.16 -9.18
CA ALA A 152 3.29 -15.58 -9.97
C ALA A 152 2.78 -14.23 -9.41
N ILE A 153 2.73 -14.03 -8.08
CA ILE A 153 2.33 -12.75 -7.47
C ILE A 153 3.24 -11.64 -7.98
N GLU A 154 4.57 -11.89 -7.93
CA GLU A 154 5.53 -10.93 -8.44
C GLU A 154 5.29 -10.60 -9.91
N GLN A 155 5.02 -11.61 -10.75
CA GLN A 155 4.79 -11.40 -12.19
C GLN A 155 3.49 -10.66 -12.48
N ASP A 156 2.40 -11.01 -11.80
CA ASP A 156 1.06 -10.50 -12.06
C ASP A 156 0.85 -9.09 -11.48
N ALA A 157 1.46 -8.77 -10.32
CA ALA A 157 1.30 -7.48 -9.67
C ALA A 157 1.95 -6.34 -10.48
N ASP A 158 1.26 -5.19 -10.54
CA ASP A 158 1.80 -3.96 -11.13
C ASP A 158 2.74 -3.25 -10.14
N MET A 159 2.46 -3.39 -8.85
CA MET A 159 3.25 -2.84 -7.75
C MET A 159 3.37 -3.88 -6.64
N VAL A 160 4.56 -3.98 -6.05
CA VAL A 160 4.82 -4.78 -4.84
C VAL A 160 5.39 -3.85 -3.78
N LEU A 161 4.73 -3.83 -2.65
CA LEU A 161 5.10 -3.04 -1.47
C LEU A 161 5.41 -3.99 -0.33
N PHE A 162 6.52 -3.78 0.36
CA PHE A 162 6.80 -4.45 1.62
C PHE A 162 6.69 -3.46 2.76
N ILE A 163 6.19 -3.95 3.91
CA ILE A 163 6.20 -3.23 5.17
C ILE A 163 7.28 -3.89 6.03
N HIS A 164 8.32 -3.12 6.36
CA HIS A 164 9.41 -3.58 7.20
C HIS A 164 9.47 -2.75 8.50
N ARG A 165 9.59 -3.44 9.63
CA ARG A 165 9.73 -2.84 10.95
C ARG A 165 10.99 -3.42 11.60
N PRO A 166 12.15 -2.73 11.51
CA PRO A 166 13.43 -3.22 12.04
C PRO A 166 13.35 -3.58 13.53
N GLU A 167 12.65 -2.76 14.32
CA GLU A 167 12.44 -2.95 15.75
C GLU A 167 11.85 -4.33 16.10
N ARG A 168 10.95 -4.88 15.25
CA ARG A 168 10.36 -6.23 15.45
C ARG A 168 11.38 -7.35 15.39
N TYR A 169 12.54 -7.07 14.79
CA TYR A 169 13.67 -8.00 14.68
C TYR A 169 14.80 -7.68 15.66
N GLY A 170 14.56 -6.74 16.61
CA GLY A 170 15.54 -6.31 17.60
C GLY A 170 16.61 -5.37 17.03
N ILE A 171 16.39 -4.80 15.84
CA ILE A 171 17.28 -3.84 15.21
C ILE A 171 16.77 -2.45 15.61
N THR A 172 17.48 -1.82 16.56
CA THR A 172 17.08 -0.53 17.16
C THR A 172 17.87 0.66 16.64
N GLU A 173 18.97 0.40 15.91
CA GLU A 173 19.85 1.43 15.34
C GLU A 173 20.23 1.05 13.92
N ASP A 174 20.43 2.05 13.07
CA ASP A 174 20.98 1.89 11.73
C ASP A 174 22.51 1.79 11.76
N GLY A 175 23.14 1.57 10.57
CA GLY A 175 24.61 1.54 10.44
C GLY A 175 25.32 2.86 10.78
N TYR A 176 24.59 3.95 10.98
CA TYR A 176 25.10 5.27 11.33
C TYR A 176 24.83 5.64 12.79
N GLY A 177 24.14 4.76 13.55
CA GLY A 177 23.81 5.01 14.96
C GLY A 177 22.49 5.78 15.17
N ASN A 178 21.68 5.98 14.13
CA ASN A 178 20.36 6.61 14.29
C ASN A 178 19.35 5.60 14.84
N SER A 179 18.45 6.05 15.72
CA SER A 179 17.42 5.20 16.32
C SER A 179 16.37 4.79 15.28
N LEU A 180 16.10 3.47 15.19
CA LEU A 180 15.03 2.88 14.37
C LEU A 180 13.79 2.51 15.18
N ILE A 181 13.72 2.89 16.45
CA ILE A 181 12.58 2.61 17.33
C ILE A 181 11.34 3.36 16.83
N GLY A 182 10.25 2.62 16.59
CA GLY A 182 9.00 3.17 16.05
C GLY A 182 9.07 3.52 14.55
N ILE A 183 10.20 3.27 13.89
CA ILE A 183 10.33 3.48 12.43
C ILE A 183 9.84 2.26 11.67
N SER A 184 9.13 2.52 10.58
CA SER A 184 8.70 1.52 9.60
C SER A 184 9.09 1.98 8.21
N GLU A 185 9.51 1.03 7.38
CA GLU A 185 9.85 1.27 5.98
C GLU A 185 8.74 0.70 5.09
N ILE A 186 8.23 1.49 4.18
CA ILE A 186 7.39 1.05 3.06
C ILE A 186 8.30 0.96 1.84
N ILE A 187 8.64 -0.26 1.45
CA ILE A 187 9.59 -0.55 0.38
C ILE A 187 8.80 -0.80 -0.90
N ILE A 188 8.90 0.09 -1.88
CA ILE A 188 8.35 -0.12 -3.22
C ILE A 188 9.36 -0.97 -4.00
N ALA A 189 9.24 -2.30 -3.88
CA ALA A 189 10.19 -3.24 -4.47
C ALA A 189 9.93 -3.54 -5.96
N LYS A 190 8.70 -3.30 -6.43
CA LYS A 190 8.31 -3.38 -7.84
C LYS A 190 7.30 -2.30 -8.16
N HIS A 191 7.52 -1.62 -9.29
CA HIS A 191 6.56 -0.67 -9.85
C HIS A 191 6.69 -0.67 -11.38
N ARG A 192 5.65 -1.15 -12.10
CA ARG A 192 5.72 -1.28 -13.57
C ARG A 192 5.84 0.06 -14.30
N ASN A 193 5.20 1.10 -13.76
CA ASN A 193 5.06 2.40 -14.44
C ASN A 193 5.70 3.55 -13.65
N GLY A 194 6.53 3.25 -12.65
CA GLY A 194 7.15 4.26 -11.80
C GLY A 194 8.47 3.82 -11.19
N ALA A 195 9.06 4.69 -10.39
CA ALA A 195 10.32 4.44 -9.70
C ALA A 195 10.13 3.51 -8.49
N LEU A 196 11.20 2.86 -8.09
CA LEU A 196 11.33 2.18 -6.80
C LEU A 196 11.70 3.23 -5.75
N ALA A 197 11.19 3.07 -4.53
CA ALA A 197 11.46 3.98 -3.44
C ALA A 197 11.31 3.30 -2.09
N ASP A 198 11.99 3.82 -1.10
CA ASP A 198 11.85 3.46 0.30
C ASP A 198 11.29 4.67 1.06
N ILE A 199 10.16 4.48 1.71
CA ILE A 199 9.45 5.53 2.42
C ILE A 199 9.49 5.18 3.91
N HIS A 200 10.08 6.05 4.71
CA HIS A 200 10.12 5.90 6.15
C HIS A 200 8.91 6.57 6.79
N LEU A 201 8.24 5.85 7.67
CA LEU A 201 7.08 6.31 8.42
C LEU A 201 7.28 6.00 9.90
N LYS A 202 6.67 6.80 10.77
CA LYS A 202 6.55 6.50 12.18
C LYS A 202 5.37 5.51 12.38
N PHE A 203 5.60 4.44 13.13
CA PHE A 203 4.55 3.51 13.49
C PHE A 203 4.21 3.60 14.98
N ARG A 204 2.98 3.98 15.27
CA ARG A 204 2.44 3.99 16.63
C ARG A 204 1.74 2.66 16.91
N GLU A 205 2.41 1.79 17.63
CA GLU A 205 1.94 0.42 17.88
C GLU A 205 0.63 0.39 18.66
N GLU A 206 0.47 1.26 19.68
CA GLU A 206 -0.72 1.36 20.51
C GLU A 206 -1.99 1.74 19.74
N LEU A 207 -1.84 2.39 18.59
CA LEU A 207 -2.93 2.84 17.72
C LEU A 207 -3.00 2.06 16.40
N ALA A 208 -2.02 1.18 16.15
CA ALA A 208 -1.81 0.51 14.86
C ALA A 208 -1.81 1.49 13.67
N LYS A 209 -1.17 2.66 13.85
CA LYS A 209 -1.24 3.80 12.92
C LYS A 209 0.14 4.16 12.39
N PHE A 210 0.20 4.41 11.07
CA PHE A 210 1.36 5.02 10.44
C PHE A 210 1.18 6.54 10.39
N GLU A 211 2.23 7.28 10.65
CA GLU A 211 2.30 8.74 10.61
C GLU A 211 3.52 9.16 9.82
N GLU A 212 3.51 10.36 9.27
CA GLU A 212 4.70 10.93 8.64
C GLU A 212 5.79 11.16 9.70
N LEU A 213 7.05 11.01 9.27
CA LEU A 213 8.18 11.40 10.11
C LEU A 213 8.26 12.93 10.12
N ASP A 214 8.23 13.52 11.30
CA ASP A 214 8.56 14.93 11.45
C ASP A 214 9.98 15.18 10.93
N SER A 215 10.15 16.14 10.03
CA SER A 215 11.44 16.47 9.39
C SER A 215 12.54 16.86 10.38
N THR A 216 12.21 17.04 11.65
CA THR A 216 13.11 17.34 12.77
C THR A 216 13.71 16.11 13.46
N SER A 217 13.25 14.89 13.15
CA SER A 217 13.66 13.68 13.88
C SER A 217 14.81 12.88 13.24
N MET A 218 15.20 13.19 12.03
CA MET A 218 16.45 12.72 11.45
C MET A 218 17.49 13.83 11.59
N GLY A 219 18.37 13.72 12.59
CA GLY A 219 19.54 14.57 12.70
C GLY A 219 20.42 14.41 11.47
N GLU A 220 20.31 15.34 10.53
CA GLU A 220 21.32 15.47 9.49
C GLU A 220 22.65 15.86 10.13
N PRO A 221 23.77 15.20 9.78
CA PRO A 221 25.09 15.76 10.08
C PRO A 221 25.29 16.96 9.16
N GLY A 222 25.19 18.15 9.75
CA GLY A 222 25.51 19.48 9.24
C GLY A 222 25.90 19.59 7.78
N GLU A 223 24.97 20.03 6.94
CA GLU A 223 25.24 20.81 5.73
C GLU A 223 24.35 22.05 5.75
N GLU A 224 24.98 23.18 5.44
CA GLU A 224 24.41 24.50 5.46
C GLU A 224 23.21 24.64 4.53
N ASP A 225 22.20 25.30 5.04
CA ASP A 225 20.95 25.70 4.41
C ASP A 225 21.18 26.38 3.04
N ASP A 226 20.99 25.65 1.94
CA ASP A 226 20.70 26.23 0.62
C ASP A 226 19.30 25.78 0.21
N GLY A 227 18.36 26.70 0.44
CA GLY A 227 16.92 26.48 0.30
C GLY A 227 16.45 26.12 -1.10
N SER A 228 16.53 24.85 -1.46
CA SER A 228 15.78 24.30 -2.59
C SER A 228 15.12 22.99 -2.21
N SER A 229 13.94 23.09 -1.61
CA SER A 229 13.02 21.95 -1.52
C SER A 229 12.61 21.54 -2.90
N MET A 230 13.09 20.40 -3.40
CA MET A 230 12.56 19.78 -4.62
C MET A 230 11.13 19.28 -4.36
N ILE A 231 10.17 20.11 -4.69
CA ILE A 231 8.78 19.65 -4.85
C ILE A 231 8.74 18.88 -6.17
N LEU A 232 8.68 17.55 -6.08
CA LEU A 232 8.36 16.69 -7.23
C LEU A 232 6.89 16.86 -7.58
N SER A 233 6.58 17.88 -8.37
CA SER A 233 5.25 18.00 -8.96
C SER A 233 5.06 16.96 -10.07
N SER A 234 3.95 16.23 -10.01
CA SER A 234 3.54 15.28 -11.05
C SER A 234 3.28 16.02 -12.37
N ARG A 235 3.93 15.60 -13.45
CA ARG A 235 3.78 16.13 -14.81
C ARG A 235 2.40 15.90 -15.47
N MET A 236 1.39 15.47 -14.70
CA MET A 236 0.08 15.12 -15.27
C MET A 236 -0.94 16.26 -15.30
N ASN A 237 -0.60 17.49 -14.88
CA ASN A 237 -1.54 18.62 -14.82
C ASN A 237 -1.01 19.90 -15.45
N GLU A 238 -0.23 19.81 -16.53
CA GLU A 238 0.02 20.99 -17.38
C GLU A 238 -0.91 20.92 -18.60
N GLU A 239 -2.12 21.45 -18.42
CA GLU A 239 -2.95 21.90 -19.57
C GLU A 239 -2.30 23.13 -20.18
N GLY A 240 -2.15 23.08 -21.50
CA GLY A 240 -1.47 24.08 -22.28
C GLY A 240 -2.11 25.47 -22.27
N ASP A 241 -1.30 26.47 -22.05
CA ASP A 241 -1.56 27.82 -22.51
C ASP A 241 -0.64 28.11 -23.72
N GLU A 242 -1.22 27.98 -24.90
CA GLU A 242 -0.65 28.56 -26.13
C GLU A 242 -0.64 30.08 -26.00
N LYS A 243 0.54 30.67 -26.05
CA LYS A 243 0.71 32.08 -26.43
C LYS A 243 1.58 32.18 -27.66
N ASP A 244 0.90 32.54 -28.76
CA ASP A 244 1.47 33.17 -29.95
C ASP A 244 2.48 34.27 -29.59
N ASP A 245 3.66 34.17 -30.15
CA ASP A 245 4.41 35.39 -30.48
C ASP A 245 5.25 35.18 -31.75
N THR A 246 4.74 35.78 -32.81
CA THR A 246 5.40 35.97 -34.08
C THR A 246 6.41 37.12 -33.96
N SER A 247 7.67 36.88 -34.30
CA SER A 247 8.42 37.83 -35.14
C SER A 247 9.89 37.42 -35.31
N GLY A 248 10.36 37.46 -36.56
CA GLY A 248 11.72 37.82 -36.91
C GLY A 248 12.59 36.78 -37.62
N MET A 249 12.35 36.66 -38.92
CA MET A 249 13.31 36.64 -40.03
C MET A 249 14.81 36.44 -39.73
N SER A 250 15.46 35.47 -40.34
CA SER A 250 16.51 35.72 -41.36
C SER A 250 17.03 34.43 -41.98
N SER A 251 17.11 34.43 -43.27
CA SER A 251 17.67 33.53 -44.26
C SER A 251 19.15 33.15 -44.06
N ASN A 252 19.53 31.92 -44.47
CA ASN A 252 20.46 31.58 -45.54
C ASN A 252 20.61 30.06 -45.69
N THR A 253 20.24 29.55 -46.82
CA THR A 253 20.95 28.82 -47.90
C THR A 253 22.28 28.14 -47.48
N ASP A 254 22.45 26.82 -47.69
CA ASP A 254 22.88 26.15 -48.93
C ASP A 254 23.05 24.64 -48.71
N PHE A 255 22.56 23.85 -49.66
CA PHE A 255 23.10 22.72 -50.44
C PHE A 255 24.08 21.75 -49.76
N ASP A 256 23.92 20.44 -49.78
CA ASP A 256 23.96 19.46 -50.86
C ASP A 256 23.71 18.04 -50.34
N GLU A 257 22.95 17.28 -51.09
CA GLU A 257 23.14 15.95 -51.71
C GLU A 257 23.97 14.92 -50.93
N GLU A 258 23.46 13.78 -50.63
CA GLU A 258 23.34 12.54 -51.41
C GLU A 258 22.90 11.37 -50.50
N ALA A 259 21.86 10.66 -50.89
CA ALA A 259 21.69 9.23 -50.60
C ALA A 259 22.56 8.44 -51.64
N PRO A 260 22.86 7.13 -51.53
CA PRO A 260 21.91 6.06 -51.26
C PRO A 260 22.52 4.85 -50.53
N PHE A 261 21.72 4.03 -49.98
CA PHE A 261 21.44 2.58 -50.09
C PHE A 261 20.70 2.11 -48.84
#